data_481e39564585f6a101be5a80e33caae9
#
_entry.id   481e39564585f6a101be5a80e33caae9
#
_cell.length_a   1.000
_cell.length_b   1.000
_cell.length_c   1.000
_cell.angle_alpha   90.00
_cell.angle_beta   90.00
_cell.angle_gamma   90.00
#
_symmetry.space_group_name_H-M   'P 1'
#
loop_
_entity.id
_entity.type
_entity.pdbx_description
1 polymer ?
#
loop_
_entity_poly.entity_id
_entity_poly.type
_entity_poly.pdbx_seq_one_letter_code
_entity_poly.pdbx_strand_id
1 'polypeptide(L)'
;ALTKVYGDGEKIAAAMITYPKELNAADVSAGDFSVAGKKIASVHVNDKEDFTGSAKKGRYVFLEFAYENTVYDGDLAKKPGRPKESSHNGTDAPSHSDRKLPDLTLQMTQVRPLKAADGSIMEANGRKITGTAVIEPDIARFRQYVYTDPETGNSMPYNLYLPEHYNPQKKYPLLFF
;
A
#
# COMPACT_ATOMS: atom_id res chain seq x y z
N ALA A 1 0.94 6.12 -5.61
CA ALA A 1 1.35 4.94 -4.85
C ALA A 1 0.33 3.82 -5.04
N LEU A 2 0.78 2.58 -4.96
CA LEU A 2 -0.05 1.37 -4.93
C LEU A 2 0.07 0.74 -3.56
N THR A 3 -1.05 0.43 -2.93
CA THR A 3 -1.09 -0.29 -1.65
C THR A 3 -1.46 -1.75 -1.84
N LYS A 4 -1.08 -2.57 -0.86
CA LYS A 4 -1.52 -3.95 -0.69
C LYS A 4 -1.85 -4.20 0.78
N VAL A 5 -2.80 -5.08 1.02
CA VAL A 5 -3.16 -5.54 2.36
C VAL A 5 -2.35 -6.79 2.69
N TYR A 6 -1.63 -6.73 3.80
CA TYR A 6 -0.84 -7.84 4.35
C TYR A 6 -1.43 -8.29 5.69
N GLY A 7 -0.95 -9.38 6.24
CA GLY A 7 -1.43 -9.86 7.53
C GLY A 7 -1.22 -8.89 8.71
N ASP A 8 -0.29 -7.95 8.55
CA ASP A 8 0.01 -6.89 9.52
C ASP A 8 -0.53 -5.51 9.11
N GLY A 9 -1.43 -5.46 8.12
CA GLY A 9 -2.13 -4.26 7.70
C GLY A 9 -1.83 -3.80 6.27
N GLU A 10 -2.42 -2.68 5.89
CA GLU A 10 -2.21 -2.05 4.60
C GLU A 10 -0.86 -1.33 4.55
N LYS A 11 -0.14 -1.50 3.45
CA LYS A 11 1.17 -0.86 3.21
C LYS A 11 1.32 -0.42 1.77
N ILE A 12 2.11 0.62 1.55
CA ILE A 12 2.53 0.99 0.20
C ILE A 12 3.47 -0.10 -0.32
N ALA A 13 3.05 -0.78 -1.38
CA ALA A 13 3.78 -1.88 -2.02
C ALA A 13 4.56 -1.44 -3.25
N ALA A 14 4.11 -0.40 -3.94
CA ALA A 14 4.77 0.12 -5.12
C ALA A 14 4.48 1.61 -5.34
N ALA A 15 5.28 2.24 -6.19
CA ALA A 15 5.04 3.58 -6.67
C ALA A 15 5.25 3.66 -8.18
N MET A 16 4.53 4.56 -8.84
CA MET A 16 4.72 4.91 -10.24
C MET A 16 5.15 6.37 -10.34
N ILE A 17 6.16 6.63 -11.15
CA ILE A 17 6.64 7.97 -11.51
C ILE A 17 6.42 8.17 -13.00
N THR A 18 5.74 9.26 -13.36
CA THR A 18 5.54 9.63 -14.76
C THR A 18 6.63 10.61 -15.18
N TYR A 19 7.35 10.28 -16.23
CA TYR A 19 8.38 11.12 -16.81
C TYR A 19 7.88 11.88 -18.05
N PRO A 20 8.41 13.08 -18.32
CA PRO A 20 8.03 13.85 -19.52
C PRO A 20 8.51 13.21 -20.83
N LYS A 21 9.56 12.35 -20.74
CA LYS A 21 10.17 11.65 -21.87
C LYS A 21 10.19 10.16 -21.62
N GLU A 22 10.27 9.38 -22.70
CA GLU A 22 10.45 7.94 -22.60
C GLU A 22 11.87 7.59 -22.11
N LEU A 23 11.94 6.54 -21.32
CA LEU A 23 13.15 5.94 -20.81
C LEU A 23 13.30 4.53 -21.37
N ASN A 24 14.52 4.07 -21.62
CA ASN A 24 14.78 2.67 -21.90
C ASN A 24 14.85 1.89 -20.58
N ALA A 25 14.21 0.75 -20.51
CA ALA A 25 14.21 -0.09 -19.30
C ALA A 25 15.64 -0.52 -18.88
N ALA A 26 16.54 -0.69 -19.84
CA ALA A 26 17.94 -1.06 -19.58
C ALA A 26 18.76 0.05 -18.90
N ASP A 27 18.32 1.31 -18.99
CA ASP A 27 19.02 2.47 -18.47
C ASP A 27 18.47 2.94 -17.11
N VAL A 28 17.48 2.19 -16.54
CA VAL A 28 16.85 2.54 -15.26
C VAL A 28 17.04 1.42 -14.24
N SER A 29 17.49 1.79 -13.06
CA SER A 29 17.79 0.86 -11.98
C SER A 29 17.28 1.34 -10.62
N ALA A 30 17.21 0.44 -9.64
CA ALA A 30 16.83 0.78 -8.27
C ALA A 30 17.78 1.81 -7.63
N GLY A 31 19.07 1.79 -8.05
CA GLY A 31 20.08 2.73 -7.56
C GLY A 31 19.90 4.18 -8.02
N ASP A 32 18.96 4.43 -8.93
CA ASP A 32 18.67 5.79 -9.43
C ASP A 32 17.65 6.52 -8.55
N PHE A 33 17.07 5.79 -7.58
CA PHE A 33 16.03 6.30 -6.69
C PHE A 33 16.34 6.04 -5.22
N SER A 34 15.86 6.92 -4.39
CA SER A 34 15.81 6.76 -2.94
C SER A 34 14.37 7.01 -2.46
N VAL A 35 13.91 6.17 -1.56
CA VAL A 35 12.56 6.27 -0.99
C VAL A 35 12.67 6.24 0.52
N ALA A 36 12.12 7.26 1.17
CA ALA A 36 12.19 7.37 2.63
C ALA A 36 11.46 6.18 3.29
N GLY A 37 12.17 5.48 4.18
CA GLY A 37 11.60 4.36 4.95
C GLY A 37 11.21 3.13 4.12
N LYS A 38 11.72 3.00 2.88
CA LYS A 38 11.39 1.87 2.00
C LYS A 38 12.63 1.35 1.28
N LYS A 39 12.72 0.03 1.16
CA LYS A 39 13.72 -0.65 0.33
C LYS A 39 13.11 -0.98 -1.03
N ILE A 40 13.73 -0.50 -2.10
CA ILE A 40 13.31 -0.83 -3.46
C ILE A 40 13.76 -2.26 -3.77
N ALA A 41 12.79 -3.13 -4.09
CA ALA A 41 13.03 -4.52 -4.44
C ALA A 41 13.28 -4.68 -5.94
N SER A 42 12.49 -3.99 -6.77
CA SER A 42 12.63 -4.01 -8.22
C SER A 42 12.22 -2.68 -8.84
N VAL A 43 12.69 -2.45 -10.07
CA VAL A 43 12.30 -1.31 -10.91
C VAL A 43 12.00 -1.82 -12.30
N HIS A 44 10.93 -1.33 -12.90
CA HIS A 44 10.62 -1.60 -14.29
C HIS A 44 10.04 -0.36 -14.98
N VAL A 45 10.09 -0.35 -16.30
CA VAL A 45 9.54 0.71 -17.15
C VAL A 45 8.35 0.16 -17.90
N ASN A 46 7.33 0.98 -18.09
CA ASN A 46 6.17 0.63 -18.91
C ASN A 46 5.76 1.81 -19.81
N ASP A 47 5.09 1.51 -20.90
CA ASP A 47 4.49 2.49 -21.82
C ASP A 47 3.06 2.88 -21.41
N LYS A 48 2.50 2.19 -20.40
CA LYS A 48 1.16 2.39 -19.83
C LYS A 48 1.19 2.56 -18.33
N GLU A 49 0.16 3.17 -17.77
CA GLU A 49 -0.08 3.30 -16.32
C GLU A 49 -0.57 1.98 -15.72
N ASP A 50 0.21 0.92 -15.89
CA ASP A 50 -0.15 -0.42 -15.45
C ASP A 50 0.99 -1.03 -14.62
N PHE A 51 0.70 -1.35 -13.37
CA PHE A 51 1.65 -1.94 -12.43
C PHE A 51 2.00 -3.40 -12.74
N THR A 52 1.20 -4.07 -13.57
CA THR A 52 1.40 -5.50 -13.89
C THR A 52 2.23 -5.72 -15.14
N GLY A 53 2.44 -4.68 -15.94
CA GLY A 53 3.13 -4.75 -17.21
C GLY A 53 4.55 -4.19 -17.16
N SER A 54 5.34 -4.55 -18.16
CA SER A 54 6.65 -3.93 -18.41
C SER A 54 6.87 -3.76 -19.90
N ALA A 55 7.61 -2.74 -20.29
CA ALA A 55 7.99 -2.47 -21.68
C ALA A 55 9.50 -2.21 -21.77
N LYS A 56 10.07 -2.40 -22.96
CA LYS A 56 11.48 -2.05 -23.21
C LYS A 56 11.74 -0.55 -23.12
N LYS A 57 10.69 0.25 -23.34
CA LYS A 57 10.73 1.70 -23.34
C LYS A 57 9.38 2.27 -22.92
N GLY A 58 9.37 3.35 -22.14
CA GLY A 58 8.15 4.00 -21.71
C GLY A 58 8.39 5.22 -20.83
N ARG A 59 7.30 5.87 -20.46
CA ARG A 59 7.32 7.08 -19.61
C ARG A 59 7.03 6.81 -18.14
N TYR A 60 6.60 5.59 -17.83
CA TYR A 60 6.20 5.20 -16.49
C TYR A 60 7.27 4.33 -15.87
N VAL A 61 7.83 4.76 -14.75
CA VAL A 61 8.79 4.01 -13.96
C VAL A 61 8.08 3.51 -12.72
N PHE A 62 8.13 2.22 -12.51
CA PHE A 62 7.52 1.55 -11.37
C PHE A 62 8.60 1.09 -10.41
N LEU A 63 8.44 1.46 -9.15
CA LEU A 63 9.28 1.06 -8.03
C LEU A 63 8.49 0.10 -7.17
N GLU A 64 8.89 -1.16 -7.09
CA GLU A 64 8.32 -2.12 -6.15
C GLU A 64 9.11 -2.13 -4.86
N PHE A 65 8.44 -2.19 -3.73
CA PHE A 65 9.08 -2.16 -2.41
C PHE A 65 9.14 -3.55 -1.81
N ALA A 66 10.25 -3.82 -1.12
CA ALA A 66 10.37 -5.02 -0.33
C ALA A 66 9.32 -4.99 0.80
N TYR A 67 8.67 -6.13 1.02
CA TYR A 67 7.80 -6.29 2.17
C TYR A 67 8.63 -6.30 3.45
N GLU A 68 8.29 -5.44 4.39
CA GLU A 68 8.84 -5.39 5.73
C GLU A 68 7.73 -5.73 6.72
N ASN A 69 7.89 -6.87 7.39
CA ASN A 69 6.98 -7.26 8.45
C ASN A 69 7.24 -6.43 9.70
N THR A 70 6.32 -5.55 10.04
CA THR A 70 6.48 -4.66 11.19
C THR A 70 5.93 -5.24 12.50
N VAL A 71 5.16 -6.33 12.44
CA VAL A 71 4.51 -6.93 13.62
C VAL A 71 5.38 -8.01 14.28
N TYR A 72 6.24 -8.70 13.52
CA TYR A 72 6.95 -9.87 14.01
C TYR A 72 8.42 -9.63 14.36
N ASP A 73 8.99 -8.47 14.07
CA ASP A 73 10.36 -8.15 14.46
C ASP A 73 10.45 -7.62 15.89
N GLY A 74 10.31 -8.51 16.83
CA GLY A 74 10.86 -8.35 18.16
C GLY A 74 9.94 -7.94 19.29
N ASP A 75 8.74 -7.43 19.09
CA ASP A 75 7.88 -7.03 20.22
C ASP A 75 7.15 -8.19 20.88
N LEU A 76 6.91 -9.29 20.17
CA LEU A 76 6.40 -10.51 20.78
C LEU A 76 7.49 -11.29 21.53
N ALA A 77 8.76 -11.13 21.14
CA ALA A 77 9.90 -11.77 21.80
C ALA A 77 10.42 -10.97 23.01
N LYS A 78 10.07 -9.70 23.15
CA LYS A 78 10.60 -8.79 24.19
C LYS A 78 9.63 -8.44 25.31
N LYS A 79 8.45 -9.05 25.38
CA LYS A 79 7.62 -8.91 26.58
C LYS A 79 8.17 -9.87 27.64
N PRO A 80 8.96 -9.36 28.63
CA PRO A 80 9.35 -10.19 29.75
C PRO A 80 8.08 -10.57 30.51
N GLY A 81 7.86 -11.89 30.60
CA GLY A 81 6.98 -12.49 31.58
C GLY A 81 5.64 -11.83 31.80
N ARG A 82 4.66 -12.16 30.96
CA ARG A 82 3.27 -12.01 31.39
C ARG A 82 3.11 -12.90 32.63
N PRO A 83 2.75 -12.35 33.80
CA PRO A 83 2.40 -13.21 34.93
C PRO A 83 1.29 -14.16 34.49
N LYS A 84 1.48 -15.43 34.66
CA LYS A 84 0.43 -16.43 34.47
C LYS A 84 -0.57 -16.30 35.62
N GLU A 85 -1.36 -15.30 35.63
CA GLU A 85 -2.58 -15.26 36.41
C GLU A 85 -3.71 -14.75 35.52
N SER A 86 -4.45 -15.73 35.07
CA SER A 86 -5.73 -15.57 34.44
C SER A 86 -6.75 -15.11 35.46
N SER A 87 -7.06 -13.85 35.50
CA SER A 87 -8.42 -13.49 35.88
C SER A 87 -9.17 -13.19 34.58
N HIS A 88 -10.10 -14.04 34.27
CA HIS A 88 -11.09 -13.87 33.24
C HIS A 88 -12.05 -12.73 33.65
N ASN A 89 -11.58 -11.50 33.59
CA ASN A 89 -12.45 -10.34 33.50
C ASN A 89 -12.24 -9.74 32.11
N GLY A 90 -13.24 -9.95 31.26
CA GLY A 90 -13.24 -9.66 29.83
C GLY A 90 -13.21 -8.17 29.48
N THR A 91 -12.23 -7.41 29.97
CA THR A 91 -12.09 -5.98 29.68
C THR A 91 -10.76 -5.61 29.02
N ASP A 92 -9.88 -6.58 28.74
CA ASP A 92 -8.61 -6.29 28.06
C ASP A 92 -8.62 -6.65 26.56
N ALA A 93 -9.75 -6.48 25.89
CA ALA A 93 -9.71 -6.38 24.43
C ALA A 93 -8.94 -5.09 24.10
N PRO A 94 -7.90 -5.15 23.23
CA PRO A 94 -7.20 -3.93 22.82
C PRO A 94 -8.22 -2.95 22.29
N SER A 95 -8.27 -1.79 22.90
CA SER A 95 -9.17 -0.69 22.53
C SER A 95 -8.97 -0.43 21.03
N HIS A 96 -10.04 -0.42 20.25
CA HIS A 96 -10.00 -0.04 18.84
C HIS A 96 -9.46 1.38 18.62
N SER A 97 -9.36 2.18 19.67
CA SER A 97 -8.86 3.56 19.66
C SER A 97 -7.35 3.67 19.39
N ASP A 98 -6.58 2.60 19.59
CA ASP A 98 -5.12 2.61 19.46
C ASP A 98 -4.61 2.19 18.07
N ARG A 99 -5.50 1.82 17.17
CA ARG A 99 -5.12 1.51 15.78
C ARG A 99 -4.91 2.80 15.00
N LYS A 100 -3.65 3.17 14.83
CA LYS A 100 -3.29 4.25 13.91
C LYS A 100 -3.60 3.82 12.48
N LEU A 101 -4.22 4.72 11.72
CA LEU A 101 -4.34 4.54 10.28
C LEU A 101 -2.94 4.38 9.65
N PRO A 102 -2.79 3.57 8.59
CA PRO A 102 -1.51 3.44 7.91
C PRO A 102 -1.07 4.78 7.35
N ASP A 103 0.22 5.12 7.51
CA ASP A 103 0.80 6.28 6.84
C ASP A 103 1.07 5.93 5.37
N LEU A 104 0.24 6.44 4.50
CA LEU A 104 0.35 6.27 3.04
C LEU A 104 1.11 7.40 2.37
N THR A 105 1.80 8.24 3.12
CA THR A 105 2.67 9.27 2.59
C THR A 105 3.92 8.66 1.98
N LEU A 106 4.24 9.01 0.75
CA LEU A 106 5.41 8.53 0.05
C LEU A 106 6.26 9.69 -0.43
N GLN A 107 7.53 9.70 -0.01
CA GLN A 107 8.54 10.65 -0.49
C GLN A 107 9.65 9.89 -1.22
N MET A 108 9.82 10.23 -2.49
CA MET A 108 10.82 9.64 -3.38
C MET A 108 11.79 10.73 -3.85
N THR A 109 13.02 10.34 -4.17
CA THR A 109 14.03 11.23 -4.75
C THR A 109 14.72 10.49 -5.89
N GLN A 110 14.82 11.12 -7.06
CA GLN A 110 15.73 10.66 -8.10
C GLN A 110 17.14 11.11 -7.69
N VAL A 111 18.06 10.16 -7.50
CA VAL A 111 19.40 10.41 -6.97
C VAL A 111 20.50 10.39 -8.04
N ARG A 112 20.18 9.88 -9.23
CA ARG A 112 21.10 9.88 -10.38
C ARG A 112 20.42 10.44 -11.62
N PRO A 113 21.18 11.04 -12.55
CA PRO A 113 20.66 11.43 -13.84
C PRO A 113 20.13 10.21 -14.61
N LEU A 114 19.02 10.39 -15.33
CA LEU A 114 18.44 9.37 -16.19
C LEU A 114 18.57 9.77 -17.65
N LYS A 115 18.98 8.84 -18.50
CA LYS A 115 19.06 9.04 -19.93
C LYS A 115 17.72 8.70 -20.58
N ALA A 116 17.13 9.68 -21.24
CA ALA A 116 15.93 9.47 -22.05
C ALA A 116 16.22 8.69 -23.34
N ALA A 117 15.21 8.08 -23.91
CA ALA A 117 15.33 7.31 -25.15
C ALA A 117 15.78 8.15 -26.35
N ASP A 118 15.56 9.47 -26.31
CA ASP A 118 16.05 10.43 -27.30
C ASP A 118 17.49 10.89 -27.08
N GLY A 119 18.17 10.33 -26.07
CA GLY A 119 19.55 10.63 -25.69
C GLY A 119 19.73 11.83 -24.76
N SER A 120 18.67 12.58 -24.47
CA SER A 120 18.75 13.69 -23.51
C SER A 120 18.89 13.20 -22.08
N ILE A 121 19.46 14.03 -21.22
CA ILE A 121 19.67 13.71 -19.81
C ILE A 121 18.61 14.43 -18.98
N MET A 122 17.99 13.70 -18.09
CA MET A 122 17.11 14.22 -17.04
C MET A 122 17.90 14.23 -15.73
N GLU A 123 18.31 15.43 -15.31
CA GLU A 123 19.17 15.62 -14.15
C GLU A 123 18.46 15.23 -12.84
N ALA A 124 19.22 14.62 -11.96
CA ALA A 124 18.81 14.29 -10.60
C ALA A 124 19.03 15.49 -9.68
N ASN A 125 18.27 16.52 -9.81
CA ASN A 125 18.43 17.77 -9.05
C ASN A 125 18.06 17.65 -7.55
N GLY A 126 17.99 16.44 -7.00
CA GLY A 126 17.62 16.18 -5.61
C GLY A 126 16.15 16.49 -5.30
N ARG A 127 15.34 16.69 -6.32
CA ARG A 127 13.93 17.02 -6.17
C ARG A 127 13.19 15.88 -5.47
N LYS A 128 12.55 16.22 -4.38
CA LYS A 128 11.61 15.31 -3.70
C LYS A 128 10.33 15.21 -4.52
N ILE A 129 9.94 13.99 -4.83
CA ILE A 129 8.69 13.64 -5.48
C ILE A 129 7.75 13.13 -4.40
N THR A 130 6.66 13.84 -4.15
CA THR A 130 5.62 13.39 -3.21
C THR A 130 4.53 12.66 -4.00
N GLY A 131 4.09 11.53 -3.50
CA GLY A 131 2.96 10.79 -4.09
C GLY A 131 1.69 11.63 -4.03
N THR A 132 1.00 11.78 -5.17
CA THR A 132 -0.21 12.60 -5.30
C THR A 132 -1.50 11.78 -5.28
N ALA A 133 -1.40 10.49 -5.52
CA ALA A 133 -2.54 9.58 -5.56
C ALA A 133 -2.18 8.24 -4.94
N VAL A 134 -3.16 7.61 -4.31
CA VAL A 134 -3.06 6.25 -3.76
C VAL A 134 -4.07 5.38 -4.50
N ILE A 135 -3.63 4.20 -4.94
CA ILE A 135 -4.45 3.18 -5.57
C ILE A 135 -4.51 2.01 -4.59
N GLU A 136 -5.70 1.66 -4.17
CA GLU A 136 -5.98 0.66 -3.12
C GLU A 136 -6.80 -0.51 -3.71
N PRO A 137 -6.21 -1.35 -4.57
CA PRO A 137 -6.97 -2.36 -5.31
C PRO A 137 -7.61 -3.42 -4.42
N ASP A 138 -6.98 -3.74 -3.29
CA ASP A 138 -7.46 -4.78 -2.38
C ASP A 138 -8.70 -4.35 -1.60
N ILE A 139 -8.83 -3.05 -1.32
CA ILE A 139 -9.95 -2.49 -0.55
C ILE A 139 -10.94 -1.66 -1.36
N ALA A 140 -10.59 -1.28 -2.59
CA ALA A 140 -11.42 -0.45 -3.47
C ALA A 140 -12.81 -1.06 -3.76
N ARG A 141 -12.94 -2.38 -3.64
CA ARG A 141 -14.20 -3.10 -3.84
C ARG A 141 -15.06 -3.19 -2.57
N PHE A 142 -14.52 -2.81 -1.41
CA PHE A 142 -15.28 -2.73 -0.17
C PHE A 142 -16.00 -1.39 -0.09
N ARG A 143 -17.27 -1.43 0.28
CA ARG A 143 -18.07 -0.24 0.55
C ARG A 143 -18.22 -0.10 2.06
N GLN A 144 -17.96 1.08 2.56
CA GLN A 144 -18.13 1.38 3.98
C GLN A 144 -19.55 1.85 4.27
N TYR A 145 -20.14 1.30 5.31
CA TYR A 145 -21.47 1.65 5.81
C TYR A 145 -21.42 1.81 7.32
N VAL A 146 -22.43 2.47 7.84
CA VAL A 146 -22.67 2.54 9.29
C VAL A 146 -24.06 1.98 9.55
N TYR A 147 -24.15 0.96 10.37
CA TYR A 147 -25.40 0.49 10.93
C TYR A 147 -25.66 1.23 12.24
N THR A 148 -26.86 1.77 12.40
CA THR A 148 -27.30 2.33 13.67
C THR A 148 -28.46 1.49 14.18
N ASP A 149 -28.30 0.94 15.36
CA ASP A 149 -29.35 0.18 16.02
C ASP A 149 -30.51 1.12 16.40
N PRO A 150 -31.71 0.88 15.89
CA PRO A 150 -32.84 1.75 16.16
C PRO A 150 -33.35 1.71 17.61
N GLU A 151 -33.03 0.66 18.39
CA GLU A 151 -33.49 0.53 19.78
C GLU A 151 -32.52 1.21 20.75
N THR A 152 -31.20 1.05 20.52
CA THR A 152 -30.17 1.54 21.43
C THR A 152 -29.49 2.83 20.96
N GLY A 153 -29.62 3.18 19.69
CA GLY A 153 -28.92 4.31 19.06
C GLY A 153 -27.42 4.06 18.83
N ASN A 154 -26.92 2.87 19.16
CA ASN A 154 -25.51 2.52 18.96
C ASN A 154 -25.20 2.38 17.46
N SER A 155 -24.05 2.89 17.05
CA SER A 155 -23.60 2.84 15.68
C SER A 155 -22.38 1.94 15.52
N MET A 156 -22.40 1.12 14.46
CA MET A 156 -21.33 0.19 14.12
C MET A 156 -20.92 0.39 12.66
N PRO A 157 -19.69 0.81 12.38
CA PRO A 157 -19.18 0.83 11.01
C PRO A 157 -18.89 -0.60 10.53
N TYR A 158 -19.18 -0.88 9.28
CA TYR A 158 -18.87 -2.15 8.64
C TYR A 158 -18.46 -1.96 7.19
N ASN A 159 -17.68 -2.91 6.66
CA ASN A 159 -17.28 -2.96 5.28
C ASN A 159 -18.01 -4.08 4.56
N LEU A 160 -18.64 -3.78 3.44
CA LEU A 160 -19.35 -4.75 2.62
C LEU A 160 -18.63 -4.96 1.29
N TYR A 161 -18.24 -6.19 1.02
CA TYR A 161 -17.77 -6.64 -0.28
C TYR A 161 -18.92 -7.31 -1.04
N LEU A 162 -19.17 -6.87 -2.26
CA LEU A 162 -20.11 -7.50 -3.18
C LEU A 162 -19.33 -8.10 -4.37
N PRO A 163 -19.65 -9.34 -4.78
CA PRO A 163 -19.02 -9.94 -5.95
C PRO A 163 -19.30 -9.12 -7.22
N GLU A 164 -18.46 -9.31 -8.24
CA GLU A 164 -18.72 -8.75 -9.56
C GLU A 164 -20.07 -9.28 -10.08
N HIS A 165 -20.81 -8.39 -10.74
CA HIS A 165 -22.14 -8.71 -11.25
C HIS A 165 -23.13 -9.18 -10.16
N TYR A 166 -23.02 -8.62 -8.94
CA TYR A 166 -23.98 -8.88 -7.88
C TYR A 166 -25.41 -8.63 -8.35
N ASN A 167 -26.25 -9.62 -8.13
CA ASN A 167 -27.68 -9.54 -8.46
C ASN A 167 -28.50 -9.70 -7.18
N PRO A 168 -29.24 -8.67 -6.72
CA PRO A 168 -29.99 -8.72 -5.47
C PRO A 168 -31.14 -9.75 -5.46
N GLN A 169 -31.52 -10.29 -6.62
CA GLN A 169 -32.51 -11.35 -6.75
C GLN A 169 -31.94 -12.76 -6.54
N LYS A 170 -30.61 -12.90 -6.46
CA LYS A 170 -29.95 -14.18 -6.19
C LYS A 170 -29.54 -14.26 -4.72
N LYS A 171 -29.55 -15.48 -4.19
CA LYS A 171 -29.01 -15.76 -2.86
C LYS A 171 -27.50 -16.00 -2.96
N TYR A 172 -26.76 -15.43 -2.05
CA TYR A 172 -25.31 -15.58 -1.92
C TYR A 172 -24.96 -16.07 -0.52
N PRO A 173 -23.92 -16.86 -0.36
CA PRO A 173 -23.39 -17.15 0.97
C PRO A 173 -22.87 -15.85 1.60
N LEU A 174 -23.15 -15.66 2.89
CA LEU A 174 -22.62 -14.55 3.67
C LEU A 174 -21.40 -15.03 4.44
N LEU A 175 -20.28 -14.35 4.26
CA LEU A 175 -19.07 -14.57 5.03
C LEU A 175 -18.89 -13.41 6.00
N PHE A 176 -18.78 -13.74 7.28
CA PHE A 176 -18.48 -12.80 8.38
C PHE A 176 -17.09 -13.05 8.92
N PHE A 177 -16.28 -11.99 9.12
CA PHE A 177 -14.96 -12.08 9.76
C PHE A 177 -14.58 -10.77 10.45
#